data_0d998819c0f866dcf7493d52875ec4d0
#
_entry.id   0d998819c0f866dcf7493d52875ec4d0
#
_cell.length_a   1.000
_cell.length_b   1.000
_cell.length_c   1.000
_cell.angle_alpha   90.00
_cell.angle_beta   90.00
_cell.angle_gamma   90.00
#
_symmetry.space_group_name_H-M   'P 1'
#
loop_
_entity.id
_entity.type
_entity.pdbx_description
1 polymer ?
#
loop_
_entity_poly.entity_id
_entity_poly.type
_entity_poly.pdbx_seq_one_letter_code
_entity_poly.pdbx_strand_id
1 'polypeptide(L)'
;MNTPIADFVRRYAASDAVRFHMPGHKGRPFLGCEPWDITEIAGADALYEAEGIIAESEKNAGALFGSRRTCYATEGASQCIRAMLYLAVTAGKSRTVVAARNIHRAFISAAALLDLEVVWLWPEESRSLCGCPISEKNLEQTLSALPEPPAAVYLTSPDYLGGMA
;
A
#
# COMPACT_ATOMS: atom_id res chain seq x y z
N MET A 1 8.78 7.19 -21.10
CA MET A 1 7.54 6.78 -20.41
C MET A 1 6.70 8.03 -20.28
N ASN A 2 5.44 8.00 -20.70
CA ASN A 2 4.51 9.13 -20.52
C ASN A 2 4.01 9.14 -19.05
N THR A 3 3.55 10.31 -18.61
CA THR A 3 3.06 10.56 -17.25
C THR A 3 1.60 11.06 -17.33
N PRO A 4 0.62 10.16 -17.66
CA PRO A 4 -0.71 10.57 -18.11
C PRO A 4 -1.42 11.50 -17.13
N ILE A 5 -1.36 11.22 -15.81
CA ILE A 5 -1.96 12.06 -14.77
C ILE A 5 -1.28 13.44 -14.74
N ALA A 6 0.06 13.48 -14.64
CA ALA A 6 0.79 14.73 -14.57
C ALA A 6 0.64 15.57 -15.84
N ASP A 7 0.62 14.92 -17.00
CA ASP A 7 0.44 15.58 -18.29
C ASP A 7 -0.97 16.17 -18.44
N PHE A 8 -1.99 15.44 -17.97
CA PHE A 8 -3.36 15.94 -17.93
C PHE A 8 -3.48 17.17 -17.02
N VAL A 9 -3.00 17.06 -15.80
CA VAL A 9 -3.10 18.13 -14.78
C VAL A 9 -2.38 19.40 -15.26
N ARG A 10 -1.18 19.27 -15.86
CA ARG A 10 -0.46 20.41 -16.43
C ARG A 10 -1.23 21.08 -17.56
N ARG A 11 -1.80 20.29 -18.49
CA ARG A 11 -2.62 20.85 -19.60
C ARG A 11 -3.87 21.54 -19.04
N TYR A 12 -4.55 20.93 -18.08
CA TYR A 12 -5.73 21.51 -17.47
C TYR A 12 -5.40 22.81 -16.71
N ALA A 13 -4.31 22.84 -15.96
CA ALA A 13 -3.85 24.03 -15.26
C ALA A 13 -3.53 25.20 -16.21
N ALA A 14 -3.03 24.91 -17.42
CA ALA A 14 -2.69 25.89 -18.44
C ALA A 14 -3.88 26.28 -19.35
N SER A 15 -5.04 25.65 -19.18
CA SER A 15 -6.22 25.91 -20.00
C SER A 15 -7.06 27.07 -19.47
N ASP A 16 -7.91 27.64 -20.33
CA ASP A 16 -8.89 28.67 -19.98
C ASP A 16 -10.21 28.06 -19.44
N ALA A 17 -10.18 26.82 -18.98
CA ALA A 17 -11.36 26.13 -18.48
C ALA A 17 -11.91 26.80 -17.22
N VAL A 18 -13.20 27.10 -17.24
CA VAL A 18 -13.89 27.66 -16.07
C VAL A 18 -14.13 26.54 -15.06
N ARG A 19 -13.64 26.72 -13.84
CA ARG A 19 -13.63 25.71 -12.78
C ARG A 19 -14.84 25.84 -11.86
N PHE A 20 -15.93 25.14 -12.16
CA PHE A 20 -17.10 25.05 -11.29
C PHE A 20 -17.09 23.83 -10.37
N HIS A 21 -16.05 23.00 -10.46
CA HIS A 21 -15.87 21.83 -9.62
C HIS A 21 -15.24 22.18 -8.26
N MET A 22 -15.26 21.24 -7.33
CA MET A 22 -14.42 21.26 -6.12
C MET A 22 -12.96 20.90 -6.48
N PRO A 23 -11.96 21.39 -5.73
CA PRO A 23 -12.05 22.30 -4.57
C PRO A 23 -12.46 23.73 -4.93
N GLY A 24 -12.96 24.46 -3.91
CA GLY A 24 -13.57 25.79 -4.07
C GLY A 24 -12.63 26.93 -4.42
N HIS A 25 -11.32 26.76 -4.39
CA HIS A 25 -10.30 27.78 -4.73
C HIS A 25 -10.30 28.14 -6.24
N LYS A 26 -10.95 27.35 -7.08
CA LYS A 26 -11.09 27.60 -8.53
C LYS A 26 -9.74 27.77 -9.28
N GLY A 27 -8.68 27.12 -8.78
CA GLY A 27 -7.33 27.23 -9.33
C GLY A 27 -6.64 28.55 -9.04
N ARG A 28 -7.21 29.43 -8.20
CA ARG A 28 -6.56 30.68 -7.80
C ARG A 28 -5.40 30.40 -6.86
N PRO A 29 -4.16 30.76 -7.21
CA PRO A 29 -3.00 30.40 -6.44
C PRO A 29 -2.97 31.16 -5.10
N PHE A 30 -2.84 30.40 -4.00
CA PHE A 30 -2.56 30.92 -2.66
C PHE A 30 -1.27 30.26 -2.11
N LEU A 31 -1.18 28.94 -2.20
CA LEU A 31 0.02 28.15 -1.87
C LEU A 31 0.84 27.79 -3.12
N GLY A 32 0.27 28.00 -4.31
CA GLY A 32 0.91 27.72 -5.59
C GLY A 32 0.54 26.37 -6.23
N CYS A 33 -0.10 25.48 -5.49
CA CYS A 33 -0.50 24.15 -5.98
C CYS A 33 -1.96 24.09 -6.48
N GLU A 34 -2.79 25.07 -6.20
CA GLU A 34 -4.22 25.10 -6.51
C GLU A 34 -4.55 24.93 -8.00
N PRO A 35 -3.73 25.42 -8.95
CA PRO A 35 -3.97 25.15 -10.37
C PRO A 35 -3.96 23.67 -10.72
N TRP A 36 -3.25 22.85 -9.95
CA TRP A 36 -3.09 21.41 -10.13
C TRP A 36 -4.02 20.56 -9.25
N ASP A 37 -4.70 21.18 -8.31
CA ASP A 37 -5.64 20.51 -7.42
C ASP A 37 -7.02 20.44 -8.10
N ILE A 38 -7.40 19.23 -8.50
CA ILE A 38 -8.60 18.92 -9.25
C ILE A 38 -9.34 17.72 -8.63
N THR A 39 -10.52 17.44 -9.13
CA THR A 39 -11.32 16.25 -8.77
C THR A 39 -11.60 15.40 -10.02
N GLU A 40 -12.56 14.51 -9.96
CA GLU A 40 -13.00 13.62 -11.05
C GLU A 40 -13.76 14.41 -12.13
N ILE A 41 -13.10 15.37 -12.77
CA ILE A 41 -13.63 16.12 -13.91
C ILE A 41 -13.45 15.32 -15.21
N ALA A 42 -14.12 15.75 -16.27
CA ALA A 42 -14.02 15.09 -17.56
C ALA A 42 -12.56 14.90 -18.01
N GLY A 43 -12.17 13.66 -18.19
CA GLY A 43 -10.82 13.25 -18.58
C GLY A 43 -9.81 13.10 -17.43
N ALA A 44 -10.16 13.44 -16.18
CA ALA A 44 -9.29 13.26 -15.01
C ALA A 44 -9.31 11.83 -14.44
N ASP A 45 -10.32 11.04 -14.82
CA ASP A 45 -10.52 9.70 -14.29
C ASP A 45 -10.95 9.68 -12.80
N ALA A 46 -11.25 8.51 -12.24
CA ALA A 46 -11.58 8.31 -10.83
C ALA A 46 -10.75 7.17 -10.25
N LEU A 47 -10.14 7.38 -9.08
CA LEU A 47 -9.13 6.46 -8.53
C LEU A 47 -9.68 5.03 -8.30
N TYR A 48 -10.89 4.90 -7.81
CA TYR A 48 -11.47 3.58 -7.48
C TYR A 48 -12.18 2.91 -8.66
N GLU A 49 -12.38 3.64 -9.75
CA GLU A 49 -13.02 3.17 -10.98
C GLU A 49 -12.15 3.54 -12.20
N ALA A 50 -10.84 3.40 -12.04
CA ALA A 50 -9.86 3.86 -13.02
C ALA A 50 -10.02 3.15 -14.38
N GLU A 51 -10.38 3.94 -15.42
CA GLU A 51 -10.55 3.48 -16.80
C GLU A 51 -9.75 4.34 -17.79
N GLY A 52 -9.26 5.49 -17.36
CA GLY A 52 -8.58 6.50 -18.17
C GLY A 52 -7.11 6.70 -17.82
N ILE A 53 -6.74 7.94 -17.51
CA ILE A 53 -5.34 8.34 -17.25
C ILE A 53 -4.76 7.71 -15.98
N ILE A 54 -5.58 7.40 -14.98
CA ILE A 54 -5.13 6.70 -13.77
C ILE A 54 -4.80 5.25 -14.11
N ALA A 55 -5.71 4.56 -14.83
CA ALA A 55 -5.46 3.19 -15.27
C ALA A 55 -4.21 3.09 -16.16
N GLU A 56 -4.01 4.04 -17.08
CA GLU A 56 -2.81 4.11 -17.92
C GLU A 56 -1.55 4.33 -17.06
N SER A 57 -1.62 5.21 -16.07
CA SER A 57 -0.51 5.46 -15.15
C SER A 57 -0.17 4.25 -14.29
N GLU A 58 -1.16 3.53 -13.76
CA GLU A 58 -0.98 2.27 -13.02
C GLU A 58 -0.35 1.18 -13.89
N LYS A 59 -0.76 1.09 -15.17
CA LYS A 59 -0.14 0.18 -16.15
C LYS A 59 1.33 0.54 -16.40
N ASN A 60 1.65 1.82 -16.53
CA ASN A 60 3.02 2.30 -16.70
C ASN A 60 3.89 1.98 -15.48
N ALA A 61 3.36 2.18 -14.28
CA ALA A 61 4.03 1.80 -13.03
C ALA A 61 4.24 0.28 -12.94
N GLY A 62 3.22 -0.50 -13.32
CA GLY A 62 3.34 -1.96 -13.39
C GLY A 62 4.46 -2.41 -14.32
N ALA A 63 4.57 -1.81 -15.50
CA ALA A 63 5.65 -2.11 -16.43
C ALA A 63 7.04 -1.70 -15.88
N LEU A 64 7.12 -0.57 -15.18
CA LEU A 64 8.37 -0.11 -14.57
C LEU A 64 8.88 -1.04 -13.46
N PHE A 65 7.97 -1.51 -12.61
CA PHE A 65 8.30 -2.37 -11.46
C PHE A 65 8.24 -3.87 -11.78
N GLY A 66 7.88 -4.25 -13.02
CA GLY A 66 7.74 -5.65 -13.41
C GLY A 66 6.59 -6.37 -12.69
N SER A 67 5.58 -5.64 -12.19
CA SER A 67 4.44 -6.20 -11.49
C SER A 67 3.32 -6.55 -12.47
N ARG A 68 2.55 -7.60 -12.14
CA ARG A 68 1.37 -7.98 -12.92
C ARG A 68 0.30 -6.91 -12.93
N ARG A 69 0.14 -6.21 -11.79
CA ARG A 69 -0.80 -5.11 -11.62
C ARG A 69 -0.24 -4.16 -10.55
N THR A 70 -0.45 -2.88 -10.76
CA THR A 70 -0.19 -1.83 -9.77
C THR A 70 -1.48 -1.08 -9.54
N CYS A 71 -1.78 -0.75 -8.28
CA CYS A 71 -2.91 0.07 -7.90
C CYS A 71 -2.40 1.19 -6.99
N TYR A 72 -2.83 2.41 -7.24
CA TYR A 72 -2.48 3.55 -6.41
C TYR A 72 -3.30 3.58 -5.13
N ALA A 73 -2.67 3.98 -4.03
CA ALA A 73 -3.29 4.15 -2.74
C ALA A 73 -3.03 5.57 -2.21
N THR A 74 -4.06 6.24 -1.73
CA THR A 74 -3.97 7.62 -1.23
C THR A 74 -3.77 7.71 0.28
N GLU A 75 -4.01 6.63 1.02
CA GLU A 75 -3.83 6.56 2.48
C GLU A 75 -2.44 6.00 2.88
N GLY A 76 -1.48 6.00 1.95
CA GLY A 76 -0.11 5.56 2.17
C GLY A 76 0.02 4.06 2.42
N ALA A 77 1.19 3.64 2.95
CA ALA A 77 1.52 2.25 3.22
C ALA A 77 0.52 1.55 4.16
N SER A 78 -0.15 2.29 5.04
CA SER A 78 -1.15 1.72 5.95
C SER A 78 -2.35 1.11 5.21
N GLN A 79 -2.80 1.74 4.13
CA GLN A 79 -3.85 1.19 3.26
C GLN A 79 -3.34 -0.07 2.54
N CYS A 80 -2.12 -0.02 2.02
CA CYS A 80 -1.51 -1.16 1.32
C CYS A 80 -1.35 -2.37 2.24
N ILE A 81 -0.93 -2.17 3.50
CA ILE A 81 -0.81 -3.26 4.49
C ILE A 81 -2.18 -3.90 4.75
N ARG A 82 -3.23 -3.10 4.95
CA ARG A 82 -4.60 -3.61 5.12
C ARG A 82 -5.07 -4.41 3.90
N ALA A 83 -4.83 -3.87 2.70
CA ALA A 83 -5.19 -4.53 1.46
C ALA A 83 -4.44 -5.86 1.25
N MET A 84 -3.13 -5.89 1.52
CA MET A 84 -2.33 -7.12 1.42
C MET A 84 -2.87 -8.23 2.34
N LEU A 85 -3.17 -7.90 3.59
CA LEU A 85 -3.72 -8.88 4.54
C LEU A 85 -5.10 -9.36 4.12
N TYR A 86 -5.97 -8.45 3.69
CA TYR A 86 -7.28 -8.79 3.16
C TYR A 86 -7.18 -9.76 1.97
N LEU A 87 -6.31 -9.46 1.01
CA LEU A 87 -6.09 -10.31 -0.17
C LEU A 87 -5.54 -11.68 0.23
N ALA A 88 -4.58 -11.74 1.16
CA ALA A 88 -3.99 -12.99 1.62
C ALA A 88 -5.02 -13.92 2.24
N VAL A 89 -5.87 -13.41 3.14
CA VAL A 89 -6.90 -14.24 3.80
C VAL A 89 -8.08 -14.55 2.90
N THR A 90 -8.38 -13.69 1.92
CA THR A 90 -9.45 -13.96 0.94
C THR A 90 -9.02 -15.02 -0.09
N ALA A 91 -7.73 -15.01 -0.48
CA ALA A 91 -7.18 -16.01 -1.40
C ALA A 91 -6.89 -17.35 -0.69
N GLY A 92 -6.61 -17.34 0.60
CA GLY A 92 -6.34 -18.51 1.42
C GLY A 92 -7.60 -19.10 2.05
N LYS A 93 -7.40 -20.24 2.75
CA LYS A 93 -8.46 -20.87 3.56
C LYS A 93 -8.28 -20.60 5.06
N SER A 94 -7.08 -20.16 5.46
CA SER A 94 -6.69 -19.92 6.83
C SER A 94 -6.86 -18.44 7.21
N ARG A 95 -7.19 -18.16 8.44
CA ARG A 95 -7.18 -16.81 9.05
C ARG A 95 -5.93 -16.58 9.90
N THR A 96 -5.06 -17.58 9.99
CA THR A 96 -3.80 -17.49 10.72
C THR A 96 -2.76 -16.77 9.89
N VAL A 97 -2.09 -15.79 10.49
CA VAL A 97 -0.97 -15.06 9.89
C VAL A 97 0.23 -15.17 10.85
N VAL A 98 1.37 -15.59 10.33
CA VAL A 98 2.63 -15.59 11.06
C VAL A 98 3.28 -14.22 10.87
N ALA A 99 3.63 -13.53 11.94
CA ALA A 99 4.16 -12.16 11.86
C ALA A 99 5.34 -11.92 12.79
N ALA A 100 6.37 -11.23 12.30
CA ALA A 100 7.47 -10.78 13.15
C ALA A 100 7.00 -9.70 14.13
N ARG A 101 7.62 -9.62 15.30
CA ARG A 101 7.21 -8.70 16.37
C ARG A 101 7.32 -7.21 16.00
N ASN A 102 8.25 -6.84 15.13
CA ASN A 102 8.55 -5.44 14.78
C ASN A 102 7.70 -4.86 13.63
N ILE A 103 6.48 -5.35 13.50
CA ILE A 103 5.55 -4.94 12.44
C ILE A 103 5.00 -3.53 12.63
N HIS A 104 4.56 -2.94 11.53
CA HIS A 104 3.91 -1.64 11.54
C HIS A 104 2.53 -1.69 12.21
N ARG A 105 2.13 -0.62 12.93
CA ARG A 105 0.83 -0.52 13.62
C ARG A 105 -0.37 -0.83 12.73
N ALA A 106 -0.30 -0.51 11.43
CA ALA A 106 -1.37 -0.80 10.48
C ALA A 106 -1.69 -2.29 10.37
N PHE A 107 -0.70 -3.18 10.59
CA PHE A 107 -0.92 -4.62 10.66
C PHE A 107 -1.83 -4.99 11.83
N ILE A 108 -1.56 -4.46 13.03
CA ILE A 108 -2.38 -4.74 14.21
C ILE A 108 -3.84 -4.32 13.99
N SER A 109 -4.03 -3.12 13.44
CA SER A 109 -5.38 -2.62 13.12
C SER A 109 -6.07 -3.49 12.06
N ALA A 110 -5.33 -3.96 11.05
CA ALA A 110 -5.87 -4.84 10.03
C ALA A 110 -6.18 -6.23 10.57
N ALA A 111 -5.32 -6.79 11.44
CA ALA A 111 -5.56 -8.07 12.08
C ALA A 111 -6.83 -8.05 12.93
N ALA A 112 -7.04 -6.98 13.70
CA ALA A 112 -8.26 -6.79 14.47
C ALA A 112 -9.50 -6.61 13.58
N LEU A 113 -9.41 -5.81 12.51
CA LEU A 113 -10.51 -5.58 11.58
C LEU A 113 -10.94 -6.85 10.83
N LEU A 114 -9.96 -7.67 10.48
CA LEU A 114 -10.15 -8.91 9.72
C LEU A 114 -10.33 -10.13 10.61
N ASP A 115 -10.30 -9.99 11.93
CA ASP A 115 -10.41 -11.06 12.90
C ASP A 115 -9.40 -12.20 12.61
N LEU A 116 -8.10 -11.83 12.56
CA LEU A 116 -7.02 -12.75 12.26
C LEU A 116 -6.41 -13.34 13.53
N GLU A 117 -6.06 -14.62 13.47
CA GLU A 117 -5.16 -15.23 14.43
C GLU A 117 -3.71 -14.91 14.08
N VAL A 118 -3.00 -14.26 14.99
CA VAL A 118 -1.60 -13.88 14.79
C VAL A 118 -0.68 -14.77 15.59
N VAL A 119 0.16 -15.51 14.89
CA VAL A 119 1.26 -16.29 15.47
C VAL A 119 2.54 -15.47 15.38
N TRP A 120 3.08 -15.11 16.54
CA TRP A 120 4.19 -14.18 16.60
C TRP A 120 5.54 -14.89 16.46
N LEU A 121 6.36 -14.39 15.53
CA LEU A 121 7.78 -14.71 15.46
C LEU A 121 8.55 -13.79 16.41
N TRP A 122 9.24 -14.40 17.34
CA TRP A 122 10.11 -13.70 18.27
C TRP A 122 11.57 -13.86 17.86
N PRO A 123 12.39 -12.80 17.93
CA PRO A 123 13.80 -12.90 17.62
C PRO A 123 14.51 -13.78 18.66
N GLU A 124 15.49 -14.57 18.22
CA GLU A 124 16.35 -15.34 19.12
C GLU A 124 17.21 -14.43 20.00
N GLU A 125 17.68 -13.33 19.42
CA GLU A 125 18.36 -12.25 20.12
C GLU A 125 17.76 -10.91 19.73
N SER A 126 17.37 -10.10 20.71
CA SER A 126 16.83 -8.76 20.46
C SER A 126 17.68 -7.71 21.15
N ARG A 127 18.33 -6.86 20.37
CA ARG A 127 19.08 -5.69 20.83
C ARG A 127 18.27 -4.39 20.74
N SER A 128 17.11 -4.43 20.09
CA SER A 128 16.28 -3.26 19.85
C SER A 128 14.80 -3.64 19.75
N LEU A 129 13.93 -2.75 20.21
CA LEU A 129 12.48 -2.88 20.01
C LEU A 129 12.09 -2.75 18.53
N CYS A 130 12.91 -2.10 17.69
CA CYS A 130 12.66 -1.88 16.28
C CYS A 130 13.17 -3.02 15.39
N GLY A 131 14.07 -3.87 15.89
CA GLY A 131 14.62 -5.01 15.16
C GLY A 131 13.94 -6.33 15.55
N CYS A 132 13.84 -7.24 14.61
CA CYS A 132 13.35 -8.59 14.83
C CYS A 132 14.01 -9.55 13.82
N PRO A 133 15.32 -9.84 13.98
CA PRO A 133 15.98 -10.82 13.14
C PRO A 133 15.36 -12.20 13.37
N ILE A 134 14.94 -12.82 12.28
CA ILE A 134 14.31 -14.14 12.28
C ILE A 134 15.20 -15.07 11.47
N SER A 135 15.64 -16.18 12.08
CA SER A 135 16.36 -17.21 11.35
C SER A 135 15.42 -18.12 10.55
N GLU A 136 15.91 -18.71 9.47
CA GLU A 136 15.18 -19.73 8.71
C GLU A 136 14.68 -20.85 9.62
N LYS A 137 15.53 -21.31 10.55
CA LYS A 137 15.19 -22.36 11.52
C LYS A 137 14.01 -21.95 12.42
N ASN A 138 13.98 -20.71 12.91
CA ASN A 138 12.87 -20.19 13.72
C ASN A 138 11.57 -20.17 12.92
N LEU A 139 11.63 -19.70 11.68
CA LEU A 139 10.49 -19.68 10.78
C LEU A 139 9.99 -21.10 10.47
N GLU A 140 10.88 -22.03 10.11
CA GLU A 140 10.52 -23.43 9.83
C GLU A 140 9.89 -24.11 11.03
N GLN A 141 10.44 -23.92 12.22
CA GLN A 141 9.88 -24.47 13.46
C GLN A 141 8.47 -23.93 13.72
N THR A 142 8.28 -22.62 13.54
CA THR A 142 6.97 -21.99 13.73
C THR A 142 5.96 -22.52 12.73
N LEU A 143 6.32 -22.59 11.44
CA LEU A 143 5.43 -23.08 10.39
C LEU A 143 5.08 -24.57 10.58
N SER A 144 6.05 -25.39 10.99
CA SER A 144 5.87 -26.82 11.23
C SER A 144 5.00 -27.12 12.46
N ALA A 145 4.89 -26.20 13.40
CA ALA A 145 4.05 -26.33 14.59
C ALA A 145 2.58 -25.96 14.34
N LEU A 146 2.26 -25.36 13.20
CA LEU A 146 0.89 -24.99 12.86
C LEU A 146 0.10 -26.21 12.39
N PRO A 147 -1.18 -26.32 12.76
CA PRO A 147 -2.05 -27.41 12.31
C PRO A 147 -2.36 -27.36 10.82
N GLU A 148 -2.28 -26.16 10.22
CA GLU A 148 -2.49 -25.91 8.80
C GLU A 148 -1.60 -24.75 8.31
N PRO A 149 -1.32 -24.63 7.02
CA PRO A 149 -0.54 -23.52 6.50
C PRO A 149 -1.23 -22.17 6.78
N PRO A 150 -0.46 -21.15 7.22
CA PRO A 150 -1.01 -19.81 7.45
C PRO A 150 -1.39 -19.14 6.12
N ALA A 151 -2.30 -18.16 6.17
CA ALA A 151 -2.64 -17.34 5.01
C ALA A 151 -1.45 -16.51 4.50
N ALA A 152 -0.58 -16.08 5.40
CA ALA A 152 0.62 -15.32 5.05
C ALA A 152 1.69 -15.40 6.16
N VAL A 153 2.93 -15.13 5.76
CA VAL A 153 4.04 -14.74 6.65
C VAL A 153 4.32 -13.25 6.41
N TYR A 154 4.29 -12.46 7.48
CA TYR A 154 4.50 -11.02 7.41
C TYR A 154 5.78 -10.61 8.15
N LEU A 155 6.74 -10.09 7.41
CA LEU A 155 8.03 -9.60 7.91
C LEU A 155 8.25 -8.14 7.49
N THR A 156 9.01 -7.39 8.29
CA THR A 156 9.47 -6.05 7.93
C THR A 156 10.94 -6.12 7.58
N SER A 157 11.27 -5.90 6.30
CA SER A 157 12.64 -5.92 5.78
C SER A 157 12.83 -4.84 4.71
N PRO A 158 13.79 -3.92 4.84
CA PRO A 158 14.58 -3.72 6.06
C PRO A 158 13.72 -3.23 7.23
N ASP A 159 14.22 -3.43 8.45
CA ASP A 159 13.59 -2.88 9.64
C ASP A 159 13.84 -1.36 9.76
N TYR A 160 13.34 -0.76 10.84
CA TYR A 160 13.44 0.69 11.06
C TYR A 160 14.90 1.21 11.20
N LEU A 161 15.83 0.34 11.50
CA LEU A 161 17.26 0.64 11.66
C LEU A 161 18.12 0.14 10.49
N GLY A 162 17.49 -0.38 9.42
CA GLY A 162 18.15 -0.91 8.25
C GLY A 162 18.57 -2.38 8.36
N GLY A 163 18.15 -3.08 9.42
CA GLY A 163 18.38 -4.52 9.55
C GLY A 163 17.55 -5.31 8.54
N MET A 164 18.17 -6.30 7.90
CA MET A 164 17.49 -7.22 6.99
C MET A 164 16.96 -8.43 7.75
N ALA A 165 15.77 -8.89 7.37
CA ALA A 165 15.19 -10.14 7.87
C ALA A 165 15.72 -11.31 7.06
#